data_27047e3826b6968a427a01edf0af7d00
#
_entry.id   27047e3826b6968a427a01edf0af7d00
#
_cell.length_a   1.000
_cell.length_b   1.000
_cell.length_c   1.000
_cell.angle_alpha   90.00
_cell.angle_beta   90.00
_cell.angle_gamma   90.00
#
_symmetry.space_group_name_H-M   'P 1'
#
loop_
_entity.id
_entity.type
_entity.pdbx_description
1 polymer ?
#
loop_
_entity_poly.entity_id
_entity_poly.type
_entity_poly.pdbx_seq_one_letter_code
_entity_poly.pdbx_strand_id
1 'polypeptide(L)'
;MVLDIPAGKIARPIITIEEGATIVAASKVMVDNDRGSVVVTRNGATVGFLTERDVMKKVVAVSKDPGSTRVKEIMTSSPVTIDKEKPLREAIDLMNRKGVRRMLVTEKGKIVGVFTLRDIVKHTRICAYCGKDIMSAIETTTPDAYVECECGSRYHKKCAETVVNCVNCSKTIVTHVVYPDPSETFGG
;
A
#
# COMPACT_ATOMS: atom_id res chain seq x y z
N MET A 1 12.46 -9.69 13.68
CA MET A 1 12.64 -9.52 12.20
C MET A 1 11.76 -8.39 11.70
N VAL A 2 12.20 -7.63 10.70
CA VAL A 2 11.46 -6.44 10.19
C VAL A 2 10.04 -6.75 9.68
N LEU A 3 9.78 -7.97 9.22
CA LEU A 3 8.46 -8.40 8.75
C LEU A 3 7.55 -9.00 9.85
N ASP A 4 7.97 -8.99 11.09
CA ASP A 4 7.15 -9.43 12.22
C ASP A 4 6.29 -8.29 12.81
N ILE A 5 6.40 -7.08 12.24
CA ILE A 5 5.56 -5.94 12.59
C ILE A 5 4.09 -6.28 12.32
N PRO A 6 3.18 -6.07 13.29
CA PRO A 6 1.75 -6.27 13.10
C PRO A 6 1.19 -5.39 11.96
N ALA A 7 0.31 -5.94 11.13
CA ALA A 7 -0.31 -5.25 10.01
C ALA A 7 -1.02 -3.94 10.42
N GLY A 8 -1.58 -3.91 11.62
CA GLY A 8 -2.22 -2.73 12.19
C GLY A 8 -1.30 -1.51 12.36
N LYS A 9 0.01 -1.74 12.54
CA LYS A 9 0.99 -0.65 12.76
C LYS A 9 1.21 0.22 11.53
N ILE A 10 1.00 -0.32 10.33
CA ILE A 10 1.18 0.41 9.06
C ILE A 10 -0.15 0.75 8.38
N ALA A 11 -1.25 0.28 8.93
CA ALA A 11 -2.57 0.52 8.39
C ALA A 11 -2.96 2.00 8.53
N ARG A 12 -3.43 2.58 7.44
CA ARG A 12 -3.98 3.94 7.42
C ARG A 12 -5.49 3.89 7.65
N PRO A 13 -6.08 4.93 8.23
CA PRO A 13 -7.54 5.04 8.36
C PRO A 13 -8.25 4.82 7.03
N ILE A 14 -9.41 4.19 7.07
CA ILE A 14 -10.26 4.01 5.90
C ILE A 14 -11.03 5.29 5.59
N ILE A 15 -11.35 5.48 4.29
CA ILE A 15 -12.42 6.39 3.85
C ILE A 15 -13.54 5.53 3.29
N THR A 16 -14.78 5.97 3.43
CA THR A 16 -15.96 5.18 3.08
C THR A 16 -16.82 5.88 2.04
N ILE A 17 -17.61 5.07 1.33
CA ILE A 17 -18.64 5.53 0.39
C ILE A 17 -19.83 4.56 0.45
N GLU A 18 -21.06 5.07 0.33
CA GLU A 18 -22.24 4.21 0.23
C GLU A 18 -22.32 3.49 -1.12
N GLU A 19 -22.74 2.23 -1.12
CA GLU A 19 -22.81 1.38 -2.32
C GLU A 19 -23.71 1.94 -3.44
N GLY A 20 -24.70 2.76 -3.06
CA GLY A 20 -25.61 3.44 -3.98
C GLY A 20 -25.03 4.71 -4.62
N ALA A 21 -23.87 5.19 -4.19
CA ALA A 21 -23.24 6.38 -4.76
C ALA A 21 -22.78 6.13 -6.21
N THR A 22 -22.60 7.21 -6.98
CA THR A 22 -22.07 7.14 -8.33
C THR A 22 -20.56 6.97 -8.34
N ILE A 23 -19.99 6.52 -9.45
CA ILE A 23 -18.54 6.44 -9.62
C ILE A 23 -17.89 7.82 -9.62
N VAL A 24 -18.57 8.85 -10.14
CA VAL A 24 -18.10 10.23 -10.00
C VAL A 24 -17.93 10.63 -8.54
N ALA A 25 -18.94 10.35 -7.69
CA ALA A 25 -18.87 10.66 -6.28
C ALA A 25 -17.73 9.88 -5.56
N ALA A 26 -17.58 8.58 -5.85
CA ALA A 26 -16.51 7.77 -5.29
C ALA A 26 -15.12 8.25 -5.73
N SER A 27 -14.96 8.62 -7.00
CA SER A 27 -13.70 9.16 -7.52
C SER A 27 -13.35 10.49 -6.85
N LYS A 28 -14.34 11.37 -6.64
CA LYS A 28 -14.14 12.63 -5.93
C LYS A 28 -13.67 12.39 -4.48
N VAL A 29 -14.33 11.49 -3.75
CA VAL A 29 -13.90 11.12 -2.39
C VAL A 29 -12.45 10.60 -2.37
N MET A 30 -12.05 9.78 -3.37
CA MET A 30 -10.67 9.32 -3.48
C MET A 30 -9.67 10.46 -3.70
N VAL A 31 -9.97 11.38 -4.63
CA VAL A 31 -9.12 12.52 -4.97
C VAL A 31 -9.00 13.49 -3.79
N ASP A 32 -10.13 13.90 -3.22
CA ASP A 32 -10.18 14.89 -2.12
C ASP A 32 -9.41 14.41 -0.86
N ASN A 33 -9.24 13.09 -0.71
CA ASN A 33 -8.51 12.49 0.42
C ASN A 33 -7.11 11.97 0.05
N ASP A 34 -6.62 12.16 -1.18
CA ASP A 34 -5.37 11.59 -1.69
C ASP A 34 -5.30 10.06 -1.45
N ARG A 35 -6.37 9.36 -1.81
CA ARG A 35 -6.52 7.90 -1.65
C ARG A 35 -6.93 7.25 -2.96
N GLY A 36 -6.28 6.17 -3.34
CA GLY A 36 -6.65 5.39 -4.52
C GLY A 36 -7.63 4.26 -4.23
N SER A 37 -8.40 4.32 -3.14
CA SER A 37 -9.40 3.31 -2.79
C SER A 37 -10.33 3.77 -1.68
N VAL A 38 -11.56 3.24 -1.67
CA VAL A 38 -12.57 3.49 -0.64
C VAL A 38 -13.19 2.16 -0.17
N VAL A 39 -13.54 2.11 1.10
CA VAL A 39 -14.36 1.02 1.66
C VAL A 39 -15.82 1.32 1.35
N VAL A 40 -16.53 0.32 0.82
CA VAL A 40 -17.94 0.49 0.46
C VAL A 40 -18.82 0.03 1.59
N THR A 41 -19.81 0.88 1.94
CA THR A 41 -20.76 0.62 3.03
C THR A 41 -22.19 0.53 2.53
N ARG A 42 -23.00 -0.22 3.28
CA ARG A 42 -24.46 -0.25 3.20
C ARG A 42 -24.99 -0.09 4.61
N ASN A 43 -25.68 1.02 4.87
CA ASN A 43 -26.20 1.34 6.21
C ASN A 43 -25.11 1.25 7.31
N GLY A 44 -23.92 1.75 7.02
CA GLY A 44 -22.76 1.73 7.92
C GLY A 44 -22.02 0.39 8.03
N ALA A 45 -22.53 -0.70 7.47
CA ALA A 45 -21.83 -1.98 7.41
C ALA A 45 -20.96 -2.07 6.17
N THR A 46 -19.73 -2.56 6.32
CA THR A 46 -18.82 -2.79 5.16
C THR A 46 -19.37 -3.89 4.27
N VAL A 47 -19.58 -3.61 2.98
CA VAL A 47 -20.08 -4.55 1.97
C VAL A 47 -19.11 -4.75 0.80
N GLY A 48 -18.07 -3.93 0.69
CA GLY A 48 -17.14 -4.05 -0.42
C GLY A 48 -15.95 -3.09 -0.36
N PHE A 49 -15.19 -3.11 -1.43
CA PHE A 49 -14.01 -2.29 -1.63
C PHE A 49 -13.92 -1.85 -3.10
N LEU A 50 -13.62 -0.59 -3.32
CA LEU A 50 -13.47 -0.01 -4.65
C LEU A 50 -12.10 0.67 -4.77
N THR A 51 -11.44 0.46 -5.90
CA THR A 51 -10.13 1.04 -6.21
C THR A 51 -10.17 1.85 -7.50
N GLU A 52 -9.24 2.80 -7.67
CA GLU A 52 -9.01 3.51 -8.95
C GLU A 52 -8.87 2.54 -10.12
N ARG A 53 -8.20 1.40 -9.91
CA ARG A 53 -8.02 0.38 -10.95
C ARG A 53 -9.34 -0.25 -11.37
N ASP A 54 -10.29 -0.42 -10.45
CA ASP A 54 -11.63 -0.90 -10.77
C ASP A 54 -12.36 0.12 -11.64
N VAL A 55 -12.29 1.40 -11.30
CA VAL A 55 -12.88 2.49 -12.10
C VAL A 55 -12.30 2.49 -13.51
N MET A 56 -10.97 2.45 -13.64
CA MET A 56 -10.33 2.41 -14.95
C MET A 56 -10.75 1.19 -15.76
N LYS A 57 -10.76 0.00 -15.17
CA LYS A 57 -11.04 -1.25 -15.91
C LYS A 57 -12.51 -1.48 -16.20
N LYS A 58 -13.39 -1.15 -15.24
CA LYS A 58 -14.81 -1.56 -15.30
C LYS A 58 -15.76 -0.43 -15.73
N VAL A 59 -15.24 0.80 -15.81
CA VAL A 59 -16.01 1.97 -16.25
C VAL A 59 -15.34 2.62 -17.46
N VAL A 60 -14.14 3.17 -17.31
CA VAL A 60 -13.47 3.95 -18.36
C VAL A 60 -13.14 3.09 -19.58
N ALA A 61 -12.45 1.95 -19.39
CA ALA A 61 -12.01 1.06 -20.48
C ALA A 61 -13.17 0.41 -21.25
N VAL A 62 -14.38 0.40 -20.68
CA VAL A 62 -15.59 -0.17 -21.31
C VAL A 62 -16.63 0.91 -21.65
N SER A 63 -16.22 2.18 -21.62
CA SER A 63 -17.04 3.34 -21.98
C SER A 63 -18.39 3.44 -21.25
N LYS A 64 -18.46 2.98 -19.98
CA LYS A 64 -19.63 3.21 -19.13
C LYS A 64 -19.63 4.67 -18.66
N ASP A 65 -20.83 5.23 -18.52
CA ASP A 65 -20.99 6.56 -17.93
C ASP A 65 -20.77 6.51 -16.40
N PRO A 66 -19.74 7.19 -15.86
CA PRO A 66 -19.48 7.21 -14.43
C PRO A 66 -20.53 7.98 -13.61
N GLY A 67 -21.31 8.85 -14.26
CA GLY A 67 -22.38 9.63 -13.62
C GLY A 67 -23.61 8.77 -13.28
N SER A 68 -23.89 7.74 -14.05
CA SER A 68 -25.01 6.83 -13.84
C SER A 68 -24.59 5.49 -13.22
N THR A 69 -23.35 5.04 -13.40
CA THR A 69 -22.84 3.77 -12.81
C THR A 69 -22.72 3.88 -11.29
N ARG A 70 -23.25 2.88 -10.59
CA ARG A 70 -23.21 2.82 -9.11
C ARG A 70 -22.02 2.03 -8.61
N VAL A 71 -21.52 2.40 -7.42
CA VAL A 71 -20.38 1.75 -6.76
C VAL A 71 -20.60 0.24 -6.61
N LYS A 72 -21.79 -0.20 -6.19
CA LYS A 72 -22.15 -1.62 -6.04
C LYS A 72 -21.99 -2.47 -7.31
N GLU A 73 -22.05 -1.85 -8.48
CA GLU A 73 -21.95 -2.56 -9.76
C GLU A 73 -20.53 -2.98 -10.11
N ILE A 74 -19.54 -2.28 -9.55
CA ILE A 74 -18.14 -2.50 -9.91
C ILE A 74 -17.22 -2.82 -8.72
N MET A 75 -17.69 -2.66 -7.49
CA MET A 75 -16.91 -2.96 -6.28
C MET A 75 -16.51 -4.43 -6.20
N THR A 76 -15.53 -4.73 -5.40
CA THR A 76 -15.18 -6.08 -4.96
C THR A 76 -15.95 -6.38 -3.67
N SER A 77 -16.88 -7.34 -3.70
CA SER A 77 -17.76 -7.66 -2.55
C SER A 77 -17.06 -8.49 -1.46
N SER A 78 -15.96 -9.16 -1.79
CA SER A 78 -15.19 -9.97 -0.83
C SER A 78 -13.70 -9.54 -0.89
N PRO A 79 -13.37 -8.37 -0.34
CA PRO A 79 -12.00 -7.88 -0.35
C PRO A 79 -11.10 -8.76 0.52
N VAL A 80 -9.81 -8.83 0.16
CA VAL A 80 -8.82 -9.55 0.95
C VAL A 80 -8.55 -8.78 2.23
N THR A 81 -8.64 -9.46 3.35
CA THR A 81 -8.44 -8.89 4.68
C THR A 81 -7.35 -9.61 5.46
N ILE A 82 -6.77 -8.94 6.45
CA ILE A 82 -5.87 -9.51 7.43
C ILE A 82 -6.20 -8.94 8.81
N ASP A 83 -6.07 -9.76 9.85
CA ASP A 83 -6.19 -9.26 11.23
C ASP A 83 -5.04 -8.32 11.57
N LYS A 84 -5.32 -7.28 12.36
CA LYS A 84 -4.36 -6.23 12.72
C LYS A 84 -3.12 -6.75 13.46
N GLU A 85 -3.25 -7.86 14.20
CA GLU A 85 -2.16 -8.45 14.97
C GLU A 85 -1.27 -9.38 14.12
N LYS A 86 -1.71 -9.75 12.92
CA LYS A 86 -0.94 -10.61 12.04
C LYS A 86 0.31 -9.89 11.51
N PRO A 87 1.44 -10.60 11.41
CA PRO A 87 2.68 -10.01 10.93
C PRO A 87 2.64 -9.69 9.42
N LEU A 88 3.37 -8.66 9.01
CA LEU A 88 3.43 -8.21 7.61
C LEU A 88 3.86 -9.30 6.64
N ARG A 89 4.68 -10.27 7.05
CA ARG A 89 5.06 -11.41 6.20
C ARG A 89 3.83 -12.20 5.72
N GLU A 90 2.85 -12.46 6.61
CA GLU A 90 1.61 -13.15 6.22
C GLU A 90 0.78 -12.29 5.25
N ALA A 91 0.78 -10.97 5.46
CA ALA A 91 0.13 -10.03 4.56
C ALA A 91 0.74 -10.06 3.15
N ILE A 92 2.07 -10.01 3.05
CA ILE A 92 2.80 -10.06 1.77
C ILE A 92 2.51 -11.36 1.04
N ASP A 93 2.59 -12.49 1.73
CA ASP A 93 2.29 -13.81 1.15
C ASP A 93 0.85 -13.88 0.63
N LEU A 94 -0.10 -13.34 1.40
CA LEU A 94 -1.50 -13.31 1.01
C LEU A 94 -1.74 -12.38 -0.19
N MET A 95 -1.11 -11.21 -0.20
CA MET A 95 -1.15 -10.28 -1.33
C MET A 95 -0.63 -10.93 -2.63
N ASN A 96 0.50 -11.63 -2.54
CA ASN A 96 1.10 -12.33 -3.68
C ASN A 96 0.19 -13.45 -4.19
N ARG A 97 -0.30 -14.32 -3.30
CA ARG A 97 -1.21 -15.43 -3.67
C ARG A 97 -2.52 -14.95 -4.30
N LYS A 98 -3.04 -13.81 -3.84
CA LYS A 98 -4.31 -13.25 -4.32
C LYS A 98 -4.14 -12.23 -5.46
N GLY A 99 -2.91 -11.88 -5.84
CA GLY A 99 -2.63 -10.90 -6.89
C GLY A 99 -3.14 -9.49 -6.57
N VAL A 100 -3.23 -9.13 -5.27
CA VAL A 100 -3.71 -7.82 -4.82
C VAL A 100 -2.55 -6.96 -4.31
N ARG A 101 -2.67 -5.64 -4.46
CA ARG A 101 -1.67 -4.67 -4.01
C ARG A 101 -2.15 -3.81 -2.84
N ARG A 102 -3.38 -4.03 -2.38
CA ARG A 102 -4.00 -3.36 -1.22
C ARG A 102 -4.71 -4.42 -0.39
N MET A 103 -4.68 -4.23 0.92
CA MET A 103 -5.28 -5.14 1.88
C MET A 103 -6.01 -4.36 2.95
N LEU A 104 -7.20 -4.83 3.31
CA LEU A 104 -7.95 -4.28 4.43
C LEU A 104 -7.51 -4.94 5.73
N VAL A 105 -7.43 -4.15 6.78
CA VAL A 105 -7.06 -4.61 8.12
C VAL A 105 -8.32 -4.72 8.96
N THR A 106 -8.45 -5.83 9.66
CA THR A 106 -9.58 -6.10 10.55
C THR A 106 -9.16 -6.13 12.01
N GLU A 107 -10.07 -5.69 12.86
CA GLU A 107 -10.04 -5.88 14.30
C GLU A 107 -11.40 -6.42 14.75
N LYS A 108 -11.41 -7.57 15.40
CA LYS A 108 -12.66 -8.22 15.84
C LYS A 108 -13.74 -8.30 14.74
N GLY A 109 -13.29 -8.62 13.51
CA GLY A 109 -14.15 -8.74 12.33
C GLY A 109 -14.60 -7.43 11.68
N LYS A 110 -14.24 -6.27 12.23
CA LYS A 110 -14.54 -4.96 11.63
C LYS A 110 -13.33 -4.44 10.85
N ILE A 111 -13.57 -3.79 9.73
CA ILE A 111 -12.51 -3.11 8.96
C ILE A 111 -12.09 -1.85 9.73
N VAL A 112 -10.80 -1.76 10.06
CA VAL A 112 -10.21 -0.65 10.82
C VAL A 112 -9.15 0.11 10.05
N GLY A 113 -8.64 -0.45 8.95
CA GLY A 113 -7.59 0.20 8.18
C GLY A 113 -7.38 -0.41 6.81
N VAL A 114 -6.50 0.22 6.05
CA VAL A 114 -6.03 -0.24 4.74
C VAL A 114 -4.54 0.05 4.61
N PHE A 115 -3.79 -0.84 4.01
CA PHE A 115 -2.42 -0.58 3.58
C PHE A 115 -2.14 -1.17 2.19
N THR A 116 -1.05 -0.72 1.61
CA THR A 116 -0.56 -1.12 0.29
C THR A 116 0.86 -1.69 0.40
N LEU A 117 1.35 -2.34 -0.66
CA LEU A 117 2.77 -2.72 -0.73
C LEU A 117 3.71 -1.52 -0.56
N ARG A 118 3.31 -0.31 -1.04
CA ARG A 118 4.07 0.91 -0.82
C ARG A 118 4.17 1.27 0.67
N ASP A 119 3.10 1.08 1.43
CA ASP A 119 3.11 1.36 2.87
C ASP A 119 4.03 0.37 3.59
N ILE A 120 4.05 -0.92 3.20
CA ILE A 120 4.99 -1.91 3.72
C ILE A 120 6.43 -1.44 3.49
N VAL A 121 6.78 -1.08 2.25
CA VAL A 121 8.13 -0.62 1.90
C VAL A 121 8.54 0.63 2.68
N LYS A 122 7.61 1.56 2.91
CA LYS A 122 7.89 2.78 3.70
C LYS A 122 8.15 2.51 5.19
N HIS A 123 7.45 1.53 5.75
CA HIS A 123 7.53 1.20 7.18
C HIS A 123 8.50 0.06 7.49
N THR A 124 9.08 -0.56 6.48
CA THR A 124 10.06 -1.63 6.63
C THR A 124 11.39 -1.22 6.02
N ARG A 125 12.48 -1.81 6.51
CA ARG A 125 13.82 -1.61 5.93
C ARG A 125 14.06 -2.51 4.72
N ILE A 126 13.04 -2.75 3.90
CA ILE A 126 13.13 -3.65 2.77
C ILE A 126 13.45 -2.85 1.51
N CYS A 127 14.44 -3.32 0.76
CA CYS A 127 14.76 -2.78 -0.56
C CYS A 127 13.59 -3.01 -1.52
N ALA A 128 13.08 -1.93 -2.12
CA ALA A 128 11.94 -1.97 -3.00
C ALA A 128 12.17 -2.81 -4.28
N TYR A 129 13.44 -3.04 -4.65
CA TYR A 129 13.81 -3.82 -5.83
C TYR A 129 14.00 -5.31 -5.52
N CYS A 130 14.89 -5.66 -4.58
CA CYS A 130 15.24 -7.06 -4.35
C CYS A 130 14.50 -7.72 -3.19
N GLY A 131 13.71 -6.96 -2.42
CA GLY A 131 12.92 -7.49 -1.29
C GLY A 131 13.72 -7.89 -0.06
N LYS A 132 15.05 -7.68 -0.06
CA LYS A 132 15.90 -8.00 1.10
C LYS A 132 15.96 -6.83 2.07
N ASP A 133 16.25 -7.12 3.34
CA ASP A 133 16.49 -6.11 4.36
C ASP A 133 17.70 -5.25 3.97
N ILE A 134 17.52 -3.93 3.96
CA ILE A 134 18.57 -2.96 3.63
C ILE A 134 19.75 -3.04 4.58
N MET A 135 19.49 -3.42 5.85
CA MET A 135 20.51 -3.52 6.89
C MET A 135 21.17 -4.90 6.97
N SER A 136 20.64 -5.92 6.28
CA SER A 136 21.24 -7.28 6.30
C SER A 136 22.48 -7.41 5.42
N ALA A 137 22.82 -6.39 4.64
CA ALA A 137 24.03 -6.33 3.83
C ALA A 137 25.26 -5.82 4.61
N ILE A 138 25.17 -5.69 5.95
CA ILE A 138 26.28 -5.22 6.79
C ILE A 138 27.31 -6.34 6.98
N GLU A 139 28.15 -6.52 5.99
CA GLU A 139 29.42 -7.25 6.15
C GLU A 139 30.66 -6.35 6.05
N THR A 140 30.54 -5.03 6.03
CA THR A 140 31.71 -4.15 5.89
C THR A 140 31.56 -2.82 6.65
N THR A 141 32.63 -2.45 7.28
CA THR A 141 33.07 -1.31 8.07
C THR A 141 32.59 0.13 7.73
N THR A 142 31.58 0.33 6.93
CA THR A 142 30.96 1.63 6.70
C THR A 142 29.46 1.56 6.98
N PRO A 143 28.86 2.58 7.64
CA PRO A 143 27.42 2.60 7.83
C PRO A 143 26.72 2.49 6.48
N ASP A 144 25.89 1.47 6.30
CA ASP A 144 25.26 1.16 5.02
C ASP A 144 24.36 2.31 4.57
N ALA A 145 24.90 3.05 3.63
CA ALA A 145 24.15 4.05 2.91
C ALA A 145 23.08 3.36 2.05
N TYR A 146 21.86 3.75 2.20
CA TYR A 146 20.77 3.38 1.30
C TYR A 146 20.35 4.59 0.46
N VAL A 147 19.69 4.33 -0.66
CA VAL A 147 19.12 5.37 -1.51
C VAL A 147 17.63 5.42 -1.25
N GLU A 148 17.11 6.61 -0.94
CA GLU A 148 15.68 6.83 -0.75
C GLU A 148 15.11 7.67 -1.89
N CYS A 149 14.03 7.17 -2.52
CA CYS A 149 13.27 7.91 -3.50
C CYS A 149 12.32 8.92 -2.82
N GLU A 150 11.99 10.04 -3.45
CA GLU A 150 11.02 11.03 -2.96
C GLU A 150 9.68 10.43 -2.49
N CYS A 151 9.29 9.28 -3.03
CA CYS A 151 8.08 8.57 -2.58
C CYS A 151 8.29 7.74 -1.30
N GLY A 152 9.48 7.78 -0.69
CA GLY A 152 9.87 7.03 0.51
C GLY A 152 10.26 5.57 0.26
N SER A 153 10.42 5.15 -0.99
CA SER A 153 10.95 3.82 -1.33
C SER A 153 12.46 3.77 -1.13
N ARG A 154 12.95 2.74 -0.46
CA ARG A 154 14.36 2.56 -0.11
C ARG A 154 15.00 1.47 -0.94
N TYR A 155 16.28 1.63 -1.26
CA TYR A 155 17.05 0.73 -2.12
C TYR A 155 18.45 0.52 -1.54
N HIS A 156 18.99 -0.69 -1.65
CA HIS A 156 20.45 -0.84 -1.56
C HIS A 156 21.11 0.00 -2.65
N LYS A 157 22.29 0.54 -2.40
CA LYS A 157 23.04 1.34 -3.39
C LYS A 157 23.16 0.62 -4.73
N LYS A 158 23.61 -0.65 -4.73
CA LYS A 158 23.70 -1.49 -5.93
C LYS A 158 22.34 -1.70 -6.63
N CYS A 159 21.25 -1.82 -5.87
CA CYS A 159 19.93 -1.98 -6.45
C CYS A 159 19.44 -0.67 -7.10
N ALA A 160 19.74 0.47 -6.51
CA ALA A 160 19.42 1.77 -7.09
C ALA A 160 20.20 2.03 -8.40
N GLU A 161 21.46 1.59 -8.48
CA GLU A 161 22.26 1.64 -9.70
C GLU A 161 21.70 0.74 -10.83
N THR A 162 21.02 -0.34 -10.48
CA THR A 162 20.40 -1.28 -11.43
C THR A 162 19.07 -0.76 -11.97
N VAL A 163 18.28 -0.07 -11.14
CA VAL A 163 16.97 0.47 -11.50
C VAL A 163 17.05 1.98 -11.60
N VAL A 164 17.08 2.51 -12.82
CA VAL A 164 17.15 3.96 -13.07
C VAL A 164 15.91 4.68 -12.51
N ASN A 165 14.76 4.02 -12.56
CA ASN A 165 13.49 4.57 -12.12
C ASN A 165 12.93 3.78 -10.93
N CYS A 166 12.32 4.50 -9.98
CA CYS A 166 11.68 3.91 -8.82
C CYS A 166 10.55 2.95 -9.21
N VAL A 167 10.59 1.71 -8.73
CA VAL A 167 9.61 0.67 -9.04
C VAL A 167 8.20 1.00 -8.53
N ASN A 168 8.07 1.95 -7.59
CA ASN A 168 6.79 2.32 -6.99
C ASN A 168 6.16 3.60 -7.56
N CYS A 169 6.96 4.58 -7.99
CA CYS A 169 6.45 5.86 -8.48
C CYS A 169 6.95 6.25 -9.87
N SER A 170 7.81 5.43 -10.48
CA SER A 170 8.41 5.62 -11.81
C SER A 170 9.29 6.87 -11.98
N LYS A 171 9.49 7.67 -10.94
CA LYS A 171 10.43 8.79 -10.97
C LYS A 171 11.86 8.27 -10.99
N THR A 172 12.75 9.01 -11.64
CA THR A 172 14.20 8.73 -11.61
C THR A 172 14.69 8.73 -10.16
N ILE A 173 15.41 7.72 -9.76
CA ILE A 173 16.03 7.65 -8.45
C ILE A 173 17.23 8.58 -8.47
N VAL A 174 17.07 9.78 -7.91
CA VAL A 174 18.20 10.67 -7.67
C VAL A 174 18.99 10.07 -6.51
N THR A 175 20.27 9.83 -6.71
CA THR A 175 21.17 9.19 -5.74
C THR A 175 21.46 10.09 -4.54
N HIS A 176 20.46 10.43 -3.77
CA HIS A 176 20.66 10.92 -2.42
C HIS A 176 20.97 9.73 -1.52
N VAL A 177 22.25 9.54 -1.26
CA VAL A 177 22.72 8.54 -0.31
C VAL A 177 22.33 9.01 1.08
N VAL A 178 21.44 8.26 1.73
CA VAL A 178 21.02 8.51 3.12
C VAL A 178 21.90 7.64 4.02
N TYR A 179 22.59 8.27 4.95
CA TYR A 179 23.29 7.58 6.03
C TYR A 179 22.32 7.48 7.21
N PRO A 180 22.03 6.28 7.74
CA PRO A 180 21.19 6.14 8.91
C PRO A 180 21.82 6.88 10.09
N ASP A 181 21.04 7.66 10.82
CA ASP A 181 21.47 8.29 12.06
C ASP A 181 21.75 7.18 13.08
N PRO A 182 22.96 7.11 13.68
CA PRO A 182 23.29 6.12 14.70
C PRO A 182 22.40 6.22 15.95
N SER A 183 21.72 7.36 16.17
CA SER A 183 20.80 7.56 17.27
C SER A 183 19.38 7.04 17.00
N GLU A 184 19.00 6.73 15.77
CA GLU A 184 17.78 6.02 15.44
C GLU A 184 17.88 4.52 15.79
N THR A 185 18.24 4.22 17.04
CA THR A 185 18.00 2.90 17.62
C THR A 185 16.50 2.76 17.77
N PHE A 186 15.92 1.98 16.89
CA PHE A 186 14.52 1.64 16.92
C PHE A 186 14.21 0.94 18.24
N GLY A 187 13.47 1.66 19.08
CA GLY A 187 12.96 1.14 20.34
C GLY A 187 12.27 -0.19 20.12
N GLY A 188 12.56 -1.09 21.03
CA GLY A 188 12.11 -2.47 21.08
C GLY A 188 10.58 -2.64 21.14
#